data_0367e34188bd933f784b93496634e1de
#
_entry.id   0367e34188bd933f784b93496634e1de
#
_cell.length_a   1.000
_cell.length_b   1.000
_cell.length_c   1.000
_cell.angle_alpha   90.00
_cell.angle_beta   90.00
_cell.angle_gamma   90.00
#
_symmetry.space_group_name_H-M   'P 1'
#
loop_
_entity.id
_entity.type
_entity.pdbx_description
1 polymer ?
#
loop_
_entity_poly.entity_id
_entity_poly.type
_entity_poly.pdbx_seq_one_letter_code
_entity_poly.pdbx_strand_id
1 'polypeptide(L)'
;MFVIAAPGQGSQKPGFLKPWLADSTNADTLRSWSDSLGIDLVAHGTTSDEDTIKDTAVAQPLIVAAGILTGRALLARLPGGTPLAFAGHSVGEFTAAALSGVLSDHEALELVALRGRAMAEASQVVDSGMAALLGGDPETLEADVVSRGLHP
;
A
#
# COMPACT_ATOMS: atom_id res chain seq x y z
N MET A 1 -6.44 21.38 10.82
CA MET A 1 -6.10 19.95 10.92
C MET A 1 -5.94 19.38 9.51
N PHE A 2 -4.85 18.66 9.25
CA PHE A 2 -4.70 17.90 8.00
C PHE A 2 -4.94 16.42 8.27
N VAL A 3 -5.58 15.74 7.31
CA VAL A 3 -5.73 14.28 7.32
C VAL A 3 -4.85 13.71 6.21
N ILE A 4 -3.95 12.82 6.56
CA ILE A 4 -3.14 12.06 5.60
C ILE A 4 -3.80 10.70 5.43
N ALA A 5 -4.39 10.47 4.25
CA ALA A 5 -5.06 9.23 3.91
C ALA A 5 -4.17 8.38 2.99
N ALA A 6 -3.81 7.18 3.43
CA ALA A 6 -3.00 6.24 2.67
C ALA A 6 -3.90 5.26 1.90
N PRO A 7 -3.64 5.06 0.59
CA PRO A 7 -4.48 4.24 -0.25
C PRO A 7 -4.28 2.75 -0.02
N GLY A 8 -5.26 1.96 -0.47
CA GLY A 8 -5.20 0.51 -0.57
C GLY A 8 -4.58 0.01 -1.87
N GLN A 9 -4.56 -1.32 -2.04
CA GLN A 9 -4.10 -2.00 -3.24
C GLN A 9 -4.94 -1.58 -4.46
N GLY A 10 -4.28 -1.40 -5.62
CA GLY A 10 -4.87 -0.87 -6.85
C GLY A 10 -4.51 0.58 -7.13
N SER A 11 -3.84 1.27 -6.20
CA SER A 11 -3.37 2.65 -6.37
C SER A 11 -2.03 2.76 -7.12
N GLN A 12 -1.24 1.67 -7.16
CA GLN A 12 0.06 1.61 -7.81
C GLN A 12 -0.05 1.57 -9.33
N LYS A 13 0.94 2.18 -10.00
CA LYS A 13 1.08 2.15 -11.47
C LYS A 13 2.53 1.89 -11.85
N PRO A 14 2.81 1.27 -13.01
CA PRO A 14 4.19 1.09 -13.47
C PRO A 14 4.99 2.39 -13.43
N GLY A 15 6.16 2.35 -12.81
CA GLY A 15 7.09 3.48 -12.76
C GLY A 15 6.72 4.63 -11.82
N PHE A 16 5.72 4.49 -10.95
CA PHE A 16 5.22 5.58 -10.10
C PHE A 16 6.24 6.12 -9.09
N LEU A 17 7.29 5.36 -8.76
CA LEU A 17 8.38 5.81 -7.89
C LEU A 17 9.53 6.49 -8.66
N LYS A 18 9.57 6.45 -9.99
CA LYS A 18 10.66 7.09 -10.77
C LYS A 18 10.95 8.53 -10.36
N PRO A 19 9.96 9.43 -10.20
CA PRO A 19 10.22 10.81 -9.82
C PRO A 19 10.85 10.95 -8.43
N TRP A 20 10.55 10.02 -7.53
CA TRP A 20 11.04 10.04 -6.14
C TRP A 20 12.50 9.59 -6.02
N LEU A 21 12.95 8.72 -6.93
CA LEU A 21 14.31 8.19 -6.96
C LEU A 21 15.33 9.13 -7.63
N ALA A 22 14.90 10.28 -8.11
CA ALA A 22 15.80 11.36 -8.50
C ALA A 22 16.56 11.95 -7.30
N ASP A 23 16.01 11.83 -6.10
CA ASP A 23 16.70 12.11 -4.84
C ASP A 23 17.46 10.86 -4.37
N SER A 24 18.78 11.00 -4.18
CA SER A 24 19.64 9.90 -3.76
C SER A 24 19.28 9.35 -2.38
N THR A 25 18.82 10.20 -1.46
CA THR A 25 18.39 9.78 -0.12
C THR A 25 17.18 8.83 -0.18
N ASN A 26 16.22 9.16 -1.04
CA ASN A 26 15.07 8.29 -1.27
C ASN A 26 15.48 6.97 -1.93
N ALA A 27 16.40 7.03 -2.89
CA ALA A 27 16.91 5.85 -3.57
C ALA A 27 17.66 4.92 -2.60
N ASP A 28 18.50 5.47 -1.73
CA ASP A 28 19.24 4.69 -0.72
C ASP A 28 18.30 4.09 0.32
N THR A 29 17.30 4.85 0.77
CA THR A 29 16.26 4.37 1.68
C THR A 29 15.51 3.18 1.07
N LEU A 30 15.07 3.31 -0.19
CA LEU A 30 14.32 2.24 -0.84
C LEU A 30 15.17 0.99 -1.09
N ARG A 31 16.48 1.15 -1.39
CA ARG A 31 17.44 0.02 -1.48
C ARG A 31 17.59 -0.69 -0.13
N SER A 32 17.78 0.08 0.95
CA SER A 32 17.89 -0.47 2.31
C SER A 32 16.66 -1.28 2.69
N TRP A 33 15.46 -0.80 2.36
CA TRP A 33 14.22 -1.55 2.59
C TRP A 33 14.12 -2.78 1.68
N SER A 34 14.56 -2.67 0.42
CA SER A 34 14.61 -3.82 -0.50
C SER A 34 15.49 -4.94 0.05
N ASP A 35 16.68 -4.61 0.53
CA ASP A 35 17.63 -5.56 1.11
C ASP A 35 17.05 -6.25 2.35
N SER A 36 16.39 -5.50 3.24
CA SER A 36 15.81 -6.05 4.47
C SER A 36 14.62 -6.98 4.21
N LEU A 37 13.83 -6.70 3.18
CA LEU A 37 12.63 -7.48 2.85
C LEU A 37 12.89 -8.63 1.89
N GLY A 38 14.03 -8.61 1.18
CA GLY A 38 14.29 -9.52 0.06
C GLY A 38 13.36 -9.29 -1.14
N ILE A 39 12.84 -8.05 -1.29
CA ILE A 39 11.92 -7.64 -2.36
C ILE A 39 12.53 -6.43 -3.06
N ASP A 40 12.76 -6.48 -4.36
CA ASP A 40 13.33 -5.36 -5.12
C ASP A 40 12.31 -4.23 -5.33
N LEU A 41 12.10 -3.43 -4.27
CA LEU A 41 11.18 -2.29 -4.30
C LEU A 41 11.61 -1.23 -5.33
N VAL A 42 12.90 -1.13 -5.64
CA VAL A 42 13.41 -0.20 -6.65
C VAL A 42 12.95 -0.63 -8.04
N ALA A 43 13.18 -1.89 -8.41
CA ALA A 43 12.74 -2.42 -9.70
C ALA A 43 11.20 -2.38 -9.81
N HIS A 44 10.49 -2.84 -8.78
CA HIS A 44 9.02 -2.86 -8.77
C HIS A 44 8.41 -1.45 -8.83
N GLY A 45 9.04 -0.46 -8.23
CA GLY A 45 8.59 0.94 -8.28
C GLY A 45 8.93 1.67 -9.58
N THR A 46 9.83 1.13 -10.41
CA THR A 46 10.37 1.87 -11.56
C THR A 46 10.24 1.16 -12.91
N THR A 47 10.52 -0.12 -12.99
CA THR A 47 10.68 -0.84 -14.27
C THR A 47 9.75 -2.03 -14.45
N SER A 48 9.26 -2.62 -13.36
CA SER A 48 8.33 -3.76 -13.45
C SER A 48 7.04 -3.38 -14.15
N ASP A 49 6.48 -4.36 -14.84
CA ASP A 49 5.22 -4.23 -15.55
C ASP A 49 4.01 -4.25 -14.60
N GLU A 50 2.85 -4.03 -15.17
CA GLU A 50 1.60 -3.93 -14.42
C GLU A 50 1.24 -5.26 -13.75
N ASP A 51 1.46 -6.39 -14.40
CA ASP A 51 1.10 -7.70 -13.87
C ASP A 51 1.98 -8.06 -12.67
N THR A 52 3.28 -7.78 -12.74
CA THR A 52 4.20 -7.96 -11.61
C THR A 52 3.79 -7.15 -10.39
N ILE A 53 3.45 -5.86 -10.56
CA ILE A 53 3.08 -5.01 -9.42
C ILE A 53 1.64 -5.18 -8.95
N LYS A 54 0.82 -6.01 -9.61
CA LYS A 54 -0.49 -6.45 -9.14
C LYS A 54 -0.42 -7.63 -8.18
N ASP A 55 0.65 -8.43 -8.24
CA ASP A 55 0.85 -9.53 -7.30
C ASP A 55 0.80 -9.00 -5.86
N THR A 56 -0.04 -9.59 -5.03
CA THR A 56 -0.31 -9.11 -3.67
C THR A 56 0.95 -9.12 -2.79
N ALA A 57 1.86 -10.09 -2.99
CA ALA A 57 3.12 -10.15 -2.26
C ALA A 57 4.08 -9.02 -2.64
N VAL A 58 3.95 -8.46 -3.85
CA VAL A 58 4.73 -7.31 -4.35
C VAL A 58 4.00 -5.99 -4.08
N ALA A 59 2.71 -5.93 -4.42
CA ALA A 59 1.91 -4.71 -4.35
C ALA A 59 1.87 -4.11 -2.95
N GLN A 60 1.66 -4.94 -1.92
CA GLN A 60 1.47 -4.43 -0.57
C GLN A 60 2.72 -3.77 0.01
N PRO A 61 3.89 -4.41 0.06
CA PRO A 61 5.11 -3.72 0.54
C PRO A 61 5.48 -2.54 -0.34
N LEU A 62 5.25 -2.59 -1.65
CA LEU A 62 5.53 -1.50 -2.56
C LEU A 62 4.67 -0.25 -2.28
N ILE A 63 3.36 -0.43 -2.04
CA ILE A 63 2.44 0.66 -1.71
C ILE A 63 2.80 1.29 -0.36
N VAL A 64 3.13 0.48 0.65
CA VAL A 64 3.51 0.99 1.98
C VAL A 64 4.83 1.73 1.92
N ALA A 65 5.85 1.19 1.23
CA ALA A 65 7.12 1.88 1.04
C ALA A 65 6.94 3.24 0.36
N ALA A 66 6.15 3.29 -0.70
CA ALA A 66 5.82 4.54 -1.38
C ALA A 66 5.06 5.52 -0.46
N GLY A 67 4.09 5.02 0.29
CA GLY A 67 3.30 5.82 1.22
C GLY A 67 4.14 6.42 2.34
N ILE A 68 5.06 5.65 2.93
CA ILE A 68 5.99 6.13 3.97
C ILE A 68 6.92 7.19 3.38
N LEU A 69 7.55 6.91 2.25
CA LEU A 69 8.50 7.81 1.60
C LEU A 69 7.84 9.15 1.25
N THR A 70 6.70 9.12 0.59
CA THR A 70 5.97 10.32 0.18
C THR A 70 5.36 11.06 1.37
N GLY A 71 4.85 10.33 2.36
CA GLY A 71 4.29 10.86 3.59
C GLY A 71 5.35 11.58 4.44
N ARG A 72 6.55 10.99 4.61
CA ARG A 72 7.68 11.63 5.30
C ARG A 72 8.10 12.92 4.59
N ALA A 73 8.17 12.91 3.25
CA ALA A 73 8.47 14.10 2.48
C ALA A 73 7.40 15.20 2.61
N LEU A 74 6.12 14.85 2.75
CA LEU A 74 5.04 15.78 3.03
C LEU A 74 5.17 16.36 4.45
N LEU A 75 5.34 15.49 5.46
CA LEU A 75 5.46 15.88 6.86
C LEU A 75 6.61 16.88 7.08
N ALA A 76 7.73 16.68 6.41
CA ALA A 76 8.89 17.58 6.49
C ALA A 76 8.61 19.00 5.94
N ARG A 77 7.54 19.17 5.16
CA ARG A 77 7.13 20.46 4.59
C ARG A 77 6.03 21.17 5.37
N LEU A 78 5.40 20.48 6.30
CA LEU A 78 4.34 21.08 7.12
C LEU A 78 4.93 21.94 8.23
N PRO A 79 4.27 23.06 8.58
CA PRO A 79 4.70 23.87 9.73
C PRO A 79 4.67 23.04 11.01
N GLY A 80 5.67 23.26 11.89
CA GLY A 80 5.70 22.62 13.21
C GLY A 80 4.43 22.89 14.02
N GLY A 81 3.95 21.88 14.74
CA GLY A 81 2.71 21.97 15.52
C GLY A 81 1.41 21.87 14.70
N THR A 82 1.49 21.60 13.40
CA THR A 82 0.30 21.35 12.58
C THR A 82 -0.48 20.15 13.13
N PRO A 83 -1.77 20.29 13.49
CA PRO A 83 -2.60 19.16 13.91
C PRO A 83 -2.81 18.17 12.76
N LEU A 84 -2.44 16.91 13.00
CA LEU A 84 -2.47 15.83 12.01
C LEU A 84 -3.38 14.69 12.47
N ALA A 85 -4.04 14.06 11.51
CA ALA A 85 -4.65 12.74 11.66
C ALA A 85 -4.20 11.85 10.48
N PHE A 86 -4.11 10.56 10.75
CA PHE A 86 -3.68 9.58 9.76
C PHE A 86 -4.78 8.54 9.58
N ALA A 87 -5.05 8.17 8.35
CA ALA A 87 -6.01 7.13 8.00
C ALA A 87 -5.42 6.24 6.90
N GLY A 88 -5.81 5.00 6.86
CA GLY A 88 -5.38 4.06 5.82
C GLY A 88 -6.56 3.19 5.39
N HIS A 89 -6.59 2.83 4.11
CA HIS A 89 -7.51 1.83 3.60
C HIS A 89 -6.78 0.49 3.43
N SER A 90 -7.21 -0.54 4.18
CA SER A 90 -6.61 -1.89 4.08
C SER A 90 -5.07 -1.85 4.29
N VAL A 91 -4.28 -2.17 3.27
CA VAL A 91 -2.81 -2.10 3.31
C VAL A 91 -2.27 -0.71 3.68
N GLY A 92 -3.00 0.35 3.36
CA GLY A 92 -2.64 1.73 3.73
C GLY A 92 -2.62 2.00 5.23
N GLU A 93 -3.25 1.14 6.05
CA GLU A 93 -3.20 1.24 7.52
C GLU A 93 -1.77 1.11 8.05
N PHE A 94 -0.92 0.30 7.41
CA PHE A 94 0.51 0.22 7.76
C PHE A 94 1.25 1.52 7.50
N THR A 95 0.94 2.19 6.38
CA THR A 95 1.47 3.54 6.13
C THR A 95 1.02 4.54 7.19
N ALA A 96 -0.28 4.54 7.54
CA ALA A 96 -0.82 5.41 8.57
C ALA A 96 -0.17 5.15 9.94
N ALA A 97 0.03 3.89 10.31
CA ALA A 97 0.70 3.49 11.54
C ALA A 97 2.17 3.94 11.59
N ALA A 98 2.91 3.81 10.48
CA ALA A 98 4.28 4.27 10.39
C ALA A 98 4.38 5.80 10.48
N LEU A 99 3.55 6.53 9.72
CA LEU A 99 3.58 7.99 9.71
C LEU A 99 3.14 8.61 11.04
N SER A 100 2.25 7.96 11.77
CA SER A 100 1.81 8.38 13.11
C SER A 100 2.79 8.01 14.23
N GLY A 101 3.81 7.17 13.94
CA GLY A 101 4.81 6.72 14.91
C GLY A 101 4.33 5.56 15.80
N VAL A 102 3.23 4.90 15.46
CA VAL A 102 2.75 3.67 16.14
C VAL A 102 3.66 2.50 15.80
N LEU A 103 4.15 2.43 14.56
CA LEU A 103 5.18 1.51 14.09
C LEU A 103 6.38 2.31 13.57
N SER A 104 7.56 1.72 13.66
CA SER A 104 8.67 2.19 12.84
C SER A 104 8.43 1.88 11.36
N ASP A 105 9.11 2.57 10.46
CA ASP A 105 9.02 2.32 9.03
C ASP A 105 9.39 0.87 8.69
N HIS A 106 10.39 0.32 9.39
CA HIS A 106 10.86 -1.05 9.22
C HIS A 106 9.81 -2.08 9.68
N GLU A 107 9.25 -1.92 10.88
CA GLU A 107 8.19 -2.80 11.39
C GLU A 107 6.96 -2.82 10.48
N ALA A 108 6.55 -1.65 10.00
CA ALA A 108 5.43 -1.55 9.06
C ALA A 108 5.69 -2.31 7.76
N LEU A 109 6.92 -2.22 7.24
CA LEU A 109 7.32 -2.90 6.01
C LEU A 109 7.47 -4.41 6.20
N GLU A 110 8.03 -4.88 7.31
CA GLU A 110 8.10 -6.32 7.61
C GLU A 110 6.71 -6.95 7.77
N LEU A 111 5.84 -6.30 8.55
CA LEU A 111 4.48 -6.77 8.78
C LEU A 111 3.66 -6.81 7.49
N VAL A 112 3.76 -5.76 6.66
CA VAL A 112 3.01 -5.75 5.39
C VAL A 112 3.56 -6.74 4.37
N ALA A 113 4.87 -6.99 4.35
CA ALA A 113 5.45 -8.04 3.50
C ALA A 113 4.98 -9.44 3.94
N LEU A 114 4.91 -9.69 5.24
CA LEU A 114 4.32 -10.92 5.78
C LEU A 114 2.84 -11.06 5.38
N ARG A 115 2.05 -9.99 5.56
CA ARG A 115 0.64 -9.95 5.15
C ARG A 115 0.47 -10.22 3.66
N GLY A 116 1.27 -9.58 2.81
CA GLY A 116 1.22 -9.75 1.36
C GLY A 116 1.46 -11.19 0.93
N ARG A 117 2.47 -11.84 1.49
CA ARG A 117 2.76 -13.26 1.24
C ARG A 117 1.60 -14.17 1.71
N ALA A 118 1.13 -13.98 2.93
CA ALA A 118 0.04 -14.79 3.47
C ALA A 118 -1.25 -14.66 2.64
N MET A 119 -1.57 -13.47 2.17
CA MET A 119 -2.73 -13.24 1.30
C MET A 119 -2.54 -13.84 -0.10
N ALA A 120 -1.34 -13.76 -0.66
CA ALA A 120 -1.01 -14.39 -1.95
C ALA A 120 -1.13 -15.92 -1.85
N GLU A 121 -0.64 -16.52 -0.77
CA GLU A 121 -0.78 -17.96 -0.50
C GLU A 121 -2.25 -18.35 -0.32
N ALA A 122 -3.01 -17.59 0.47
CA ALA A 122 -4.43 -17.86 0.70
C ALA A 122 -5.26 -17.80 -0.59
N SER A 123 -4.95 -16.89 -1.50
CA SER A 123 -5.64 -16.76 -2.78
C SER A 123 -5.43 -17.95 -3.73
N GLN A 124 -4.42 -18.78 -3.49
CA GLN A 124 -4.14 -19.99 -4.29
C GLN A 124 -4.93 -21.22 -3.83
N VAL A 125 -5.56 -21.16 -2.64
CA VAL A 125 -6.30 -22.31 -2.07
C VAL A 125 -7.63 -22.54 -2.80
N VAL A 126 -8.28 -21.46 -3.22
CA VAL A 126 -9.53 -21.49 -3.97
C VAL A 126 -9.45 -20.46 -5.10
N ASP A 127 -9.87 -20.85 -6.29
CA ASP A 127 -9.98 -19.91 -7.41
C ASP A 127 -11.06 -18.87 -7.08
N SER A 128 -10.61 -17.68 -6.70
CA SER A 128 -11.44 -16.59 -6.18
C SER A 128 -10.92 -15.23 -6.62
N GLY A 129 -11.77 -14.23 -6.54
CA GLY A 129 -11.41 -12.86 -6.85
C GLY A 129 -12.24 -11.86 -6.05
N MET A 130 -11.84 -10.61 -6.12
CA MET A 130 -12.56 -9.50 -5.51
C MET A 130 -12.90 -8.44 -6.54
N ALA A 131 -14.07 -7.84 -6.40
CA ALA A 131 -14.49 -6.69 -7.21
C ALA A 131 -15.05 -5.60 -6.27
N ALA A 132 -14.76 -4.35 -6.59
CA ALA A 132 -15.35 -3.22 -5.89
C ALA A 132 -16.59 -2.74 -6.64
N LEU A 133 -17.71 -2.65 -5.95
CA LEU A 133 -18.94 -2.03 -6.46
C LEU A 133 -18.95 -0.56 -6.02
N LEU A 134 -19.09 0.36 -6.98
CA LEU A 134 -19.09 1.80 -6.71
C LEU A 134 -20.47 2.39 -7.00
N GLY A 135 -21.07 3.01 -5.98
CA GLY A 135 -22.41 3.60 -6.07
C GLY A 135 -23.53 2.58 -5.92
N GLY A 136 -24.76 3.05 -6.03
CA GLY A 136 -25.95 2.24 -5.81
C GLY A 136 -26.44 2.23 -4.36
N ASP A 137 -27.60 1.62 -4.14
CA ASP A 137 -28.18 1.44 -2.82
C ASP A 137 -27.54 0.20 -2.15
N PRO A 138 -26.92 0.33 -0.96
CA PRO A 138 -26.19 -0.77 -0.32
C PRO A 138 -27.03 -2.02 -0.07
N GLU A 139 -28.28 -1.87 0.39
CA GLU A 139 -29.16 -3.00 0.71
C GLU A 139 -29.55 -3.79 -0.57
N THR A 140 -29.83 -3.07 -1.66
CA THR A 140 -30.13 -3.67 -2.96
C THR A 140 -28.91 -4.39 -3.54
N LEU A 141 -27.73 -3.79 -3.43
CA LEU A 141 -26.46 -4.40 -3.91
C LEU A 141 -26.11 -5.65 -3.13
N GLU A 142 -26.21 -5.61 -1.80
CA GLU A 142 -25.96 -6.78 -0.94
C GLU A 142 -26.89 -7.93 -1.31
N ALA A 143 -28.19 -7.67 -1.47
CA ALA A 143 -29.17 -8.67 -1.88
C ALA A 143 -28.86 -9.27 -3.26
N ASP A 144 -28.43 -8.46 -4.24
CA ASP A 144 -28.06 -8.93 -5.58
C ASP A 144 -26.78 -9.79 -5.53
N VAL A 145 -25.75 -9.36 -4.79
CA VAL A 145 -24.51 -10.11 -4.59
C VAL A 145 -24.79 -11.48 -3.99
N VAL A 146 -25.57 -11.54 -2.90
CA VAL A 146 -25.93 -12.80 -2.23
C VAL A 146 -26.77 -13.69 -3.15
N SER A 147 -27.70 -13.13 -3.93
CA SER A 147 -28.53 -13.88 -4.87
C SER A 147 -27.73 -14.58 -5.97
N ARG A 148 -26.52 -14.08 -6.28
CA ARG A 148 -25.58 -14.66 -7.24
C ARG A 148 -24.62 -15.68 -6.62
N GLY A 149 -24.76 -15.98 -5.32
CA GLY A 149 -23.86 -16.88 -4.59
C GLY A 149 -22.50 -16.29 -4.30
N LEU A 150 -22.38 -14.96 -4.36
CA LEU A 150 -21.17 -14.21 -4.00
C LEU A 150 -21.26 -13.75 -2.54
N HIS A 151 -20.12 -13.38 -1.97
CA HIS A 151 -20.02 -12.86 -0.61
C HIS A 151 -19.80 -11.34 -0.65
N PRO A 152 -20.65 -10.53 0.01
CA PRO A 152 -20.48 -9.08 0.12
C PRO A 152 -19.36 -8.70 1.07
#